data_734e4c45ecdee959dd5f998b637673e2
#
_entry.id   734e4c45ecdee959dd5f998b637673e2
#
_cell.length_a   1.000
_cell.length_b   1.000
_cell.length_c   1.000
_cell.angle_alpha   90.00
_cell.angle_beta   90.00
_cell.angle_gamma   90.00
#
_symmetry.space_group_name_H-M   'P 1'
#
loop_
_entity.id
_entity.type
_entity.pdbx_description
1 polymer ?
#
loop_
_entity_poly.entity_id
_entity_poly.type
_entity_poly.pdbx_seq_one_letter_code
_entity_poly.pdbx_strand_id
1 'polypeptide(L)'
;ISPEAPIPIVRLQNKEWRPGGAANVALNLHNLGIRTSLIGVNGDDTNGNKLNALIESICLTGQTKICLIDKRITTCKTRVIAQNQHIVRIDDEETTPISDHVTSEIIEKLKKLFATRLSAENS
;
A
#
# COMPACT_ATOMS: atom_id res chain seq x y z
N ILE A 1 -8.80 -32.15 3.73
CA ILE A 1 -9.98 -32.11 2.86
C ILE A 1 -11.22 -31.93 3.71
N SER A 2 -12.07 -31.01 3.28
CA SER A 2 -13.32 -30.71 3.98
C SER A 2 -14.30 -31.86 3.89
N PRO A 3 -15.01 -32.21 4.98
CA PRO A 3 -16.10 -33.20 4.93
C PRO A 3 -17.30 -32.70 4.11
N GLU A 4 -17.42 -31.40 3.86
CA GLU A 4 -18.53 -30.81 3.09
C GLU A 4 -18.28 -30.84 1.60
N ALA A 5 -17.03 -30.80 1.18
CA ALA A 5 -16.61 -30.77 -0.22
C ALA A 5 -15.16 -31.22 -0.30
N PRO A 6 -14.69 -31.73 -1.48
CA PRO A 6 -13.30 -32.14 -1.64
C PRO A 6 -12.36 -30.90 -1.83
N ILE A 7 -12.30 -30.06 -0.83
CA ILE A 7 -11.45 -28.86 -0.81
C ILE A 7 -10.37 -28.98 0.28
N PRO A 8 -9.20 -28.42 0.06
CA PRO A 8 -8.17 -28.38 1.10
C PRO A 8 -8.58 -27.45 2.24
N ILE A 9 -8.22 -27.84 3.46
CA ILE A 9 -8.41 -27.01 4.64
C ILE A 9 -7.04 -26.56 5.13
N VAL A 10 -6.90 -25.25 5.35
CA VAL A 10 -5.69 -24.65 5.89
C VAL A 10 -6.01 -23.99 7.23
N ARG A 11 -5.25 -24.35 8.27
CA ARG A 11 -5.34 -23.69 9.58
C ARG A 11 -4.47 -22.46 9.59
N LEU A 12 -5.06 -21.33 9.95
CA LEU A 12 -4.32 -20.10 10.11
C LEU A 12 -3.56 -20.15 11.45
N GLN A 13 -2.24 -20.17 11.38
CA GLN A 13 -1.35 -20.10 12.54
C GLN A 13 -0.82 -18.70 12.78
N ASN A 14 -0.33 -18.06 11.71
CA ASN A 14 0.21 -16.71 11.78
C ASN A 14 -0.37 -15.86 10.66
N LYS A 15 -0.52 -14.58 10.94
CA LYS A 15 -0.95 -13.59 9.96
C LYS A 15 -0.06 -12.37 10.07
N GLU A 16 0.58 -12.00 8.97
CA GLU A 16 1.41 -10.82 8.87
C GLU A 16 0.86 -9.86 7.82
N TRP A 17 1.00 -8.57 8.08
CA TRP A 17 0.65 -7.53 7.15
C TRP A 17 1.91 -6.81 6.69
N ARG A 18 2.06 -6.64 5.39
CA ARG A 18 3.19 -5.96 4.79
C ARG A 18 2.72 -4.95 3.75
N PRO A 19 3.37 -3.77 3.66
CA PRO A 19 3.09 -2.86 2.57
C PRO A 19 3.58 -3.49 1.27
N GLY A 20 2.81 -3.29 0.19
CA GLY A 20 3.17 -3.77 -1.14
C GLY A 20 3.46 -2.64 -2.10
N GLY A 21 3.84 -2.98 -3.33
CA GLY A 21 4.03 -2.04 -4.42
C GLY A 21 4.92 -0.86 -4.05
N ALA A 22 4.44 0.35 -4.32
CA ALA A 22 5.17 1.58 -4.06
C ALA A 22 5.48 1.79 -2.57
N ALA A 23 4.60 1.37 -1.68
CA ALA A 23 4.83 1.49 -0.24
C ALA A 23 6.00 0.61 0.22
N ASN A 24 6.16 -0.58 -0.36
CA ASN A 24 7.31 -1.43 -0.08
C ASN A 24 8.62 -0.80 -0.59
N VAL A 25 8.60 -0.18 -1.77
CA VAL A 25 9.75 0.56 -2.29
C VAL A 25 10.12 1.73 -1.36
N ALA A 26 9.13 2.48 -0.91
CA ALA A 26 9.33 3.58 0.02
C ALA A 26 9.95 3.10 1.34
N LEU A 27 9.51 1.95 1.86
CA LEU A 27 10.09 1.34 3.05
C LEU A 27 11.56 1.01 2.86
N ASN A 28 11.92 0.39 1.73
CA ASN A 28 13.30 0.05 1.43
C ASN A 28 14.20 1.29 1.31
N LEU A 29 13.71 2.33 0.64
CA LEU A 29 14.44 3.59 0.52
C LEU A 29 14.62 4.25 1.89
N HIS A 30 13.59 4.24 2.72
CA HIS A 30 13.66 4.76 4.07
C HIS A 30 14.74 4.04 4.90
N ASN A 31 14.78 2.71 4.82
CA ASN A 31 15.77 1.91 5.53
C ASN A 31 17.21 2.18 5.07
N LEU A 32 17.38 2.65 3.84
CA LEU A 32 18.66 3.08 3.30
C LEU A 32 19.02 4.53 3.68
N GLY A 33 18.18 5.20 4.45
CA GLY A 33 18.39 6.59 4.85
C GLY A 33 18.05 7.61 3.78
N ILE A 34 17.33 7.23 2.74
CA ILE A 34 16.97 8.12 1.64
C ILE A 34 15.66 8.83 1.97
N ARG A 35 15.64 10.15 1.83
CA ARG A 35 14.44 10.95 1.99
C ARG A 35 13.44 10.59 0.88
N THR A 36 12.25 10.16 1.27
CA THR A 36 11.27 9.61 0.34
C THR A 36 9.91 10.28 0.53
N SER A 37 9.24 10.56 -0.57
CA SER A 37 7.83 10.97 -0.57
C SER A 37 7.01 9.89 -1.26
N LEU A 38 5.91 9.50 -0.63
CA LEU A 38 5.01 8.47 -1.14
C LEU A 38 3.63 9.07 -1.36
N ILE A 39 3.12 8.90 -2.57
CA ILE A 39 1.74 9.27 -2.92
C ILE A 39 1.03 8.01 -3.40
N GLY A 40 -0.14 7.76 -2.88
CA GLY A 40 -0.94 6.60 -3.27
C GLY A 40 -2.43 6.82 -3.10
N VAL A 41 -3.19 5.86 -3.59
CA VAL A 41 -4.64 5.86 -3.54
C VAL A 41 -5.11 4.57 -2.89
N ASN A 42 -6.05 4.68 -1.98
CA ASN A 42 -6.71 3.53 -1.37
C ASN A 42 -8.20 3.78 -1.22
N GLY A 43 -8.93 2.72 -0.88
CA GLY A 43 -10.35 2.81 -0.56
C GLY A 43 -10.59 3.19 0.88
N ASP A 44 -11.82 3.57 1.17
CA ASP A 44 -12.31 3.81 2.54
C ASP A 44 -12.84 2.49 3.09
N ASP A 45 -11.94 1.60 3.44
CA ASP A 45 -12.25 0.26 3.94
C ASP A 45 -11.24 -0.19 4.99
N THR A 46 -11.47 -1.35 5.58
CA THR A 46 -10.60 -1.91 6.63
C THR A 46 -9.16 -2.09 6.14
N ASN A 47 -8.98 -2.55 4.91
CA ASN A 47 -7.64 -2.73 4.33
C ASN A 47 -6.96 -1.38 4.09
N GLY A 48 -7.70 -0.35 3.70
CA GLY A 48 -7.17 1.01 3.57
C GLY A 48 -6.69 1.55 4.90
N ASN A 49 -7.45 1.34 5.96
CA ASN A 49 -7.06 1.74 7.31
C ASN A 49 -5.80 1.01 7.78
N LYS A 50 -5.69 -0.28 7.51
CA LYS A 50 -4.50 -1.05 7.83
C LYS A 50 -3.27 -0.58 7.06
N LEU A 51 -3.42 -0.28 5.78
CA LEU A 51 -2.34 0.26 4.96
C LEU A 51 -1.84 1.59 5.51
N ASN A 52 -2.75 2.49 5.85
CA ASN A 52 -2.40 3.78 6.43
C ASN A 52 -1.63 3.63 7.74
N ALA A 53 -2.08 2.73 8.62
CA ALA A 53 -1.39 2.45 9.88
C ALA A 53 0.01 1.89 9.66
N LEU A 54 0.19 0.98 8.69
CA LEU A 54 1.49 0.44 8.33
C LEU A 54 2.43 1.53 7.81
N ILE A 55 1.95 2.40 6.92
CA ILE A 55 2.75 3.50 6.37
C ILE A 55 3.14 4.48 7.48
N GLU A 56 2.24 4.78 8.41
CA GLU A 56 2.54 5.65 9.54
C GLU A 56 3.62 5.09 10.45
N SER A 57 3.60 3.78 10.67
CA SER A 57 4.61 3.13 11.50
C SER A 57 6.00 3.12 10.84
N ILE A 58 6.07 3.21 9.53
CA ILE A 58 7.30 3.19 8.74
C ILE A 58 7.84 4.60 8.53
N CYS A 59 6.96 5.58 8.31
CA CYS A 59 7.35 6.95 8.01
C CYS A 59 7.80 7.68 9.27
N LEU A 60 9.10 7.87 9.40
CA LEU A 60 9.68 8.71 10.43
C LEU A 60 9.68 10.18 10.00
N THR A 61 10.04 11.05 10.92
CA THR A 61 10.12 12.50 10.72
C THR A 61 10.87 12.90 9.46
N GLY A 62 10.29 13.82 8.69
CA GLY A 62 10.93 14.37 7.49
C GLY A 62 10.52 13.71 6.19
N GLN A 63 9.67 12.71 6.23
CA GLN A 63 9.14 12.07 5.04
C GLN A 63 7.70 12.50 4.77
N THR A 64 7.36 12.64 3.51
CA THR A 64 6.02 13.00 3.08
C THR A 64 5.29 11.75 2.61
N LYS A 65 4.14 11.51 3.22
CA LYS A 65 3.20 10.52 2.71
C LYS A 65 1.87 11.19 2.44
N ILE A 66 1.28 10.88 1.31
CA ILE A 66 -0.02 11.38 0.92
C ILE A 66 -0.86 10.21 0.47
N CYS A 67 -1.92 9.94 1.19
CA CYS A 67 -2.82 8.85 0.87
C CYS A 67 -4.18 9.44 0.53
N LEU A 68 -4.57 9.31 -0.72
CA LEU A 68 -5.84 9.80 -1.23
C LEU A 68 -6.88 8.70 -1.21
N ILE A 69 -8.10 9.05 -0.86
CA ILE A 69 -9.21 8.10 -0.83
C ILE A 69 -10.03 8.25 -2.10
N ASP A 70 -10.28 7.13 -2.76
CA ASP A 70 -11.18 7.03 -3.90
C ASP A 70 -12.26 5.98 -3.60
N LYS A 71 -13.35 6.00 -4.36
CA LYS A 71 -14.40 4.98 -4.27
C LYS A 71 -13.91 3.69 -4.93
N ARG A 72 -13.15 2.92 -4.18
CA ARG A 72 -12.59 1.65 -4.64
C ARG A 72 -12.28 0.71 -3.50
N ILE A 73 -12.05 -0.53 -3.85
CA ILE A 73 -11.50 -1.52 -2.92
C ILE A 73 -10.00 -1.28 -2.81
N THR A 74 -9.49 -1.22 -1.59
CA THR A 74 -8.04 -1.16 -1.38
C THR A 74 -7.42 -2.48 -1.84
N THR A 75 -6.39 -2.40 -2.65
CA THR A 75 -5.68 -3.58 -3.13
C THR A 75 -5.07 -4.35 -1.97
N CYS A 76 -5.43 -5.61 -1.87
CA CYS A 76 -4.89 -6.52 -0.87
C CYS A 76 -4.63 -7.87 -1.52
N LYS A 77 -3.41 -8.36 -1.39
CA LYS A 77 -3.00 -9.66 -1.92
C LYS A 77 -2.65 -10.56 -0.75
N THR A 78 -3.49 -11.55 -0.50
CA THR A 78 -3.31 -12.49 0.59
C THR A 78 -2.65 -13.75 0.07
N ARG A 79 -1.46 -14.06 0.56
CA ARG A 79 -0.73 -15.28 0.23
C ARG A 79 -0.93 -16.28 1.34
N VAL A 80 -1.46 -17.44 0.98
CA VAL A 80 -1.62 -18.56 1.90
C VAL A 80 -0.46 -19.51 1.70
N ILE A 81 0.32 -19.72 2.75
CA ILE A 81 1.54 -20.53 2.72
C ILE A 81 1.42 -21.61 3.78
N ALA A 82 1.68 -22.84 3.36
CA ALA A 82 1.75 -23.98 4.27
C ALA A 82 2.99 -24.83 3.92
N GLN A 83 3.75 -25.21 4.94
CA GLN A 83 4.98 -26.01 4.78
C GLN A 83 5.96 -25.41 3.75
N ASN A 84 6.13 -24.09 3.80
CA ASN A 84 6.98 -23.31 2.88
C ASN A 84 6.54 -23.35 1.41
N GLN A 85 5.31 -23.77 1.14
CA GLN A 85 4.75 -23.78 -0.20
C GLN A 85 3.59 -22.81 -0.32
N HIS A 86 3.54 -22.08 -1.42
CA HIS A 86 2.42 -21.23 -1.74
C HIS A 86 1.23 -22.09 -2.19
N ILE A 87 0.14 -22.02 -1.43
CA ILE A 87 -1.09 -22.76 -1.70
C ILE A 87 -1.99 -21.99 -2.65
N VAL A 88 -2.24 -20.71 -2.31
CA VAL A 88 -3.17 -19.86 -3.06
C VAL A 88 -2.87 -18.40 -2.76
N ARG A 89 -3.21 -17.54 -3.71
CA ARG A 89 -3.22 -16.10 -3.50
C ARG A 89 -4.63 -15.59 -3.72
N ILE A 90 -5.13 -14.84 -2.76
CA ILE A 90 -6.45 -14.20 -2.82
C ILE A 90 -6.23 -12.73 -3.07
N ASP A 91 -6.74 -12.22 -4.19
CA ASP A 91 -6.56 -10.83 -4.60
C ASP A 91 -7.88 -10.07 -4.47
N ASP A 92 -7.87 -9.04 -3.62
CA ASP A 92 -8.92 -8.03 -3.57
C ASP A 92 -8.38 -6.80 -4.28
N GLU A 93 -8.94 -6.47 -5.42
CA GLU A 93 -8.48 -5.31 -6.20
C GLU A 93 -9.57 -4.79 -7.13
N GLU A 94 -9.42 -3.55 -7.52
CA GLU A 94 -10.23 -2.89 -8.51
C GLU A 94 -9.32 -2.37 -9.61
N THR A 95 -9.64 -2.71 -10.87
CA THR A 95 -8.84 -2.33 -12.03
C THR A 95 -9.38 -1.10 -12.75
N THR A 96 -10.49 -0.55 -12.27
CA THR A 96 -11.06 0.68 -12.82
C THR A 96 -10.11 1.86 -12.63
N PRO A 97 -10.01 2.78 -13.59
CA PRO A 97 -9.21 3.99 -13.42
C PRO A 97 -9.65 4.80 -12.19
N ILE A 98 -8.70 5.49 -11.57
CA ILE A 98 -9.03 6.41 -10.48
C ILE A 98 -9.86 7.56 -11.01
N SER A 99 -10.66 8.19 -10.14
CA SER A 99 -11.51 9.32 -10.52
C SER A 99 -10.70 10.50 -11.03
N ASP A 100 -11.29 11.32 -11.89
CA ASP A 100 -10.63 12.53 -12.40
C ASP A 100 -10.27 13.51 -11.28
N HIS A 101 -11.10 13.60 -10.26
CA HIS A 101 -10.84 14.44 -9.09
C HIS A 101 -9.58 14.00 -8.36
N VAL A 102 -9.44 12.70 -8.10
CA VAL A 102 -8.25 12.14 -7.42
C VAL A 102 -7.02 12.28 -8.30
N THR A 103 -7.14 12.05 -9.60
CA THR A 103 -6.04 12.27 -10.56
C THR A 103 -5.53 13.70 -10.49
N SER A 104 -6.43 14.68 -10.49
CA SER A 104 -6.08 16.10 -10.39
C SER A 104 -5.37 16.41 -9.09
N GLU A 105 -5.83 15.84 -7.98
CA GLU A 105 -5.18 16.02 -6.68
C GLU A 105 -3.77 15.44 -6.64
N ILE A 106 -3.54 14.28 -7.24
CA ILE A 106 -2.21 13.67 -7.34
C ILE A 106 -1.26 14.58 -8.09
N ILE A 107 -1.70 15.09 -9.24
CA ILE A 107 -0.88 15.98 -10.08
C ILE A 107 -0.52 17.26 -9.32
N GLU A 108 -1.48 17.83 -8.63
CA GLU A 108 -1.27 19.05 -7.83
C GLU A 108 -0.26 18.84 -6.71
N LYS A 109 -0.38 17.73 -6.00
CA LYS A 109 0.54 17.39 -4.91
C LYS A 109 1.94 17.08 -5.42
N LEU A 110 2.07 16.42 -6.57
CA LEU A 110 3.37 16.21 -7.22
C LEU A 110 4.03 17.54 -7.58
N LYS A 111 3.30 18.47 -8.15
CA LYS A 111 3.82 19.79 -8.50
C LYS A 111 4.33 20.53 -7.27
N LYS A 112 3.61 20.49 -6.17
CA LYS A 112 4.02 21.11 -4.90
C LYS A 112 5.29 20.48 -4.35
N LEU A 113 5.40 19.15 -4.38
CA LEU A 113 6.59 18.45 -3.90
C LEU A 113 7.83 18.80 -4.73
N PHE A 114 7.71 18.85 -6.05
CA PHE A 114 8.81 19.26 -6.92
C PHE A 114 9.24 20.71 -6.67
N ALA A 115 8.29 21.61 -6.55
CA ALA A 115 8.59 23.02 -6.26
C ALA A 115 9.31 23.19 -4.93
N THR A 116 8.87 22.49 -3.88
CA THR A 116 9.50 22.52 -2.56
C THR A 116 10.93 21.99 -2.61
N ARG A 117 11.18 20.89 -3.31
CA ARG A 117 12.51 20.29 -3.43
C ARG A 117 13.46 21.17 -4.22
N LEU A 118 13.00 21.74 -5.33
CA LEU A 118 13.80 22.68 -6.12
C LEU A 118 14.18 23.91 -5.30
N SER A 119 13.28 24.46 -4.51
CA SER A 119 13.59 25.59 -3.62
C SER A 119 14.62 25.21 -2.57
N ALA A 120 14.57 24.00 -2.01
CA ALA A 120 15.53 23.51 -1.05
C ALA A 120 16.93 23.30 -1.65
N GLU A 121 17.01 22.84 -2.90
CA GLU A 121 18.28 22.65 -3.61
C GLU A 121 18.94 23.99 -4.01
N ASN A 122 18.13 25.01 -4.27
CA ASN A 122 18.61 26.34 -4.69
C ASN A 122 18.91 27.28 -3.51
N SER A 123 18.61 26.85 -2.31
CA SER A 123 18.95 27.61 -1.10
C SER A 123 20.17 27.00 -0.40
#